data_ea15e6442c713c111d2ed68c4d5e5ae1
#
_entry.id   ea15e6442c713c111d2ed68c4d5e5ae1
#
_cell.length_a   1.000
_cell.length_b   1.000
_cell.length_c   1.000
_cell.angle_alpha   90.00
_cell.angle_beta   90.00
_cell.angle_gamma   90.00
#
_symmetry.space_group_name_H-M   'P 1'
#
loop_
_entity.id
_entity.type
_entity.pdbx_description
1 polymer ?
#
loop_
_entity_poly.entity_id
_entity_poly.type
_entity_poly.pdbx_seq_one_letter_code
_entity_poly.pdbx_strand_id
1 'polypeptide(L)'
;MYKIFFKWIRSTSNRSFIIYPLIIIGEVLYRHPEESFVLWGIPFLLWGYLQYKISGYYRTKIGGGGPGLDKPPNLIVKTGIFKYLRNPMYLGHLIFYIGLIITFNSIISFAILLFHLPWFEFRVRRDEVNLEKEFGSTYVEYKNSVKRWIPFIY
;
A
#
# COMPACT_ATOMS: atom_id res chain seq x y z
N MET A 1 22.57 8.47 -14.04
CA MET A 1 22.54 7.87 -12.69
C MET A 1 21.55 8.60 -11.76
N TYR A 2 21.63 9.93 -11.57
CA TYR A 2 20.72 10.70 -10.70
C TYR A 2 19.23 10.54 -11.01
N LYS A 3 18.79 10.56 -12.26
CA LYS A 3 17.36 10.40 -12.63
C LYS A 3 16.76 9.06 -12.19
N ILE A 4 17.54 7.98 -12.25
CA ILE A 4 17.11 6.64 -11.83
C ILE A 4 16.97 6.59 -10.30
N PHE A 5 17.94 7.16 -9.57
CA PHE A 5 17.92 7.25 -8.11
C PHE A 5 16.72 8.06 -7.59
N PHE A 6 16.46 9.24 -8.17
CA PHE A 6 15.28 10.04 -7.82
C PHE A 6 13.96 9.35 -8.12
N LYS A 7 13.85 8.63 -9.25
CA LYS A 7 12.67 7.83 -9.57
C LYS A 7 12.46 6.71 -8.56
N TRP A 8 13.54 6.07 -8.13
CA TRP A 8 13.52 5.00 -7.13
C TRP A 8 13.03 5.48 -5.75
N ILE A 9 13.54 6.63 -5.27
CA ILE A 9 13.11 7.25 -4.00
C ILE A 9 11.66 7.73 -4.07
N ARG A 10 11.22 8.24 -5.22
CA ARG A 10 9.83 8.71 -5.41
C ARG A 10 8.82 7.58 -5.42
N SER A 11 9.22 6.34 -5.67
CA SER A 11 8.33 5.18 -5.62
C SER A 11 7.77 5.00 -4.21
N THR A 12 6.44 5.01 -4.09
CA THR A 12 5.74 4.77 -2.82
C THR A 12 6.14 3.43 -2.21
N SER A 13 6.26 2.40 -3.03
CA SER A 13 6.61 1.06 -2.57
C SER A 13 8.03 0.98 -2.02
N ASN A 14 9.01 1.63 -2.67
CA ASN A 14 10.38 1.65 -2.19
C ASN A 14 10.50 2.43 -0.86
N ARG A 15 9.76 3.54 -0.75
CA ARG A 15 9.69 4.27 0.53
C ARG A 15 9.12 3.39 1.64
N SER A 16 7.98 2.76 1.38
CA SER A 16 7.27 1.98 2.38
C SER A 16 8.03 0.75 2.84
N PHE A 17 8.61 -0.01 1.90
CA PHE A 17 9.16 -1.33 2.21
C PHE A 17 10.69 -1.35 2.40
N ILE A 18 11.38 -0.23 2.08
CA ILE A 18 12.84 -0.14 2.23
C ILE A 18 13.23 1.08 3.05
N ILE A 19 12.87 2.30 2.61
CA ILE A 19 13.38 3.53 3.22
C ILE A 19 12.83 3.72 4.64
N TYR A 20 11.51 3.59 4.84
CA TYR A 20 10.90 3.78 6.16
C TYR A 20 11.36 2.75 7.18
N PRO A 21 11.41 1.43 6.88
CA PRO A 21 12.01 0.47 7.79
C PRO A 21 13.45 0.81 8.20
N LEU A 22 14.29 1.25 7.26
CA LEU A 22 15.67 1.65 7.56
C LEU A 22 15.74 2.87 8.50
N ILE A 23 14.89 3.87 8.28
CA ILE A 23 14.79 5.06 9.16
C ILE A 23 14.33 4.64 10.56
N ILE A 24 13.31 3.77 10.64
CA ILE A 24 12.75 3.29 11.91
C ILE A 24 13.78 2.45 12.68
N ILE A 25 14.50 1.58 11.99
CA ILE A 25 15.61 0.82 12.61
C ILE A 25 16.67 1.78 13.15
N GLY A 26 17.03 2.82 12.41
CA GLY A 26 17.94 3.87 12.87
C GLY A 26 17.42 4.60 14.13
N GLU A 27 16.12 4.94 14.19
CA GLU A 27 15.47 5.51 15.37
C GLU A 27 15.58 4.58 16.58
N VAL A 28 15.27 3.30 16.40
CA VAL A 28 15.26 2.30 17.48
C VAL A 28 16.66 2.08 18.03
N LEU A 29 17.66 1.95 17.15
CA LEU A 29 19.06 1.81 17.56
C LEU A 29 19.58 3.03 18.33
N TYR A 30 19.08 4.23 18.01
CA TYR A 30 19.44 5.45 18.74
C TYR A 30 18.75 5.55 20.11
N ARG A 31 17.49 5.10 20.21
CA ARG A 31 16.68 5.27 21.44
C ARG A 31 17.04 4.27 22.55
N HIS A 32 17.08 3.02 22.29
CA HIS A 32 17.47 1.89 23.18
C HIS A 32 17.04 0.57 22.53
N PRO A 33 17.96 -0.25 22.06
CA PRO A 33 17.63 -1.44 21.27
C PRO A 33 16.94 -2.56 22.06
N GLU A 34 17.08 -2.59 23.39
CA GLU A 34 16.69 -3.76 24.18
C GLU A 34 15.16 -3.83 24.45
N GLU A 35 14.44 -2.69 24.45
CA GLU A 35 13.02 -2.63 24.85
C GLU A 35 12.04 -2.43 23.68
N SER A 36 12.52 -2.30 22.46
CA SER A 36 11.73 -1.75 21.36
C SER A 36 11.25 -2.77 20.31
N PHE A 37 11.52 -4.08 20.52
CA PHE A 37 11.20 -5.08 19.49
C PHE A 37 10.10 -6.04 19.97
N VAL A 38 8.92 -5.93 19.32
CA VAL A 38 7.75 -6.77 19.63
C VAL A 38 7.43 -7.70 18.46
N LEU A 39 7.53 -9.00 18.66
CA LEU A 39 7.32 -10.03 17.63
C LEU A 39 5.90 -10.04 17.05
N TRP A 40 4.90 -9.61 17.79
CA TRP A 40 3.49 -9.58 17.38
C TRP A 40 3.21 -8.66 16.16
N GLY A 41 4.10 -7.76 15.83
CA GLY A 41 3.99 -6.94 14.62
C GLY A 41 4.42 -7.66 13.34
N ILE A 42 5.23 -8.73 13.44
CA ILE A 42 5.78 -9.47 12.28
C ILE A 42 4.68 -10.00 11.35
N PRO A 43 3.60 -10.64 11.83
CA PRO A 43 2.52 -11.08 10.96
C PRO A 43 1.91 -9.95 10.11
N PHE A 44 1.78 -8.73 10.66
CA PHE A 44 1.29 -7.56 9.92
C PHE A 44 2.29 -7.09 8.86
N LEU A 45 3.59 -7.12 9.15
CA LEU A 45 4.64 -6.80 8.17
C LEU A 45 4.60 -7.78 7.00
N LEU A 46 4.57 -9.06 7.30
CA LEU A 46 4.54 -10.13 6.29
C LEU A 46 3.26 -10.04 5.46
N TRP A 47 2.10 -9.92 6.10
CA TRP A 47 0.82 -9.86 5.39
C TRP A 47 0.69 -8.58 4.56
N GLY A 48 1.06 -7.41 5.10
CA GLY A 48 1.01 -6.14 4.37
C GLY A 48 1.87 -6.17 3.10
N TYR A 49 3.10 -6.69 3.20
CA TYR A 49 3.98 -6.86 2.05
C TYR A 49 3.44 -7.89 1.06
N LEU A 50 2.98 -9.05 1.53
CA LEU A 50 2.42 -10.11 0.69
C LEU A 50 1.18 -9.64 -0.05
N GLN A 51 0.26 -8.97 0.64
CA GLN A 51 -0.94 -8.39 0.03
C GLN A 51 -0.59 -7.38 -1.08
N TYR A 52 0.39 -6.51 -0.84
CA TYR A 52 0.93 -5.62 -1.87
C TYR A 52 1.45 -6.41 -3.08
N LYS A 53 2.27 -7.45 -2.87
CA LYS A 53 2.85 -8.28 -3.95
C LYS A 53 1.78 -9.04 -4.73
N ILE A 54 0.82 -9.66 -4.06
CA ILE A 54 -0.31 -10.37 -4.68
C ILE A 54 -1.12 -9.39 -5.55
N SER A 55 -1.45 -8.23 -5.02
CA SER A 55 -2.20 -7.20 -5.75
C SER A 55 -1.43 -6.72 -6.99
N GLY A 56 -0.12 -6.49 -6.86
CA GLY A 56 0.76 -6.13 -7.97
C GLY A 56 0.81 -7.22 -9.06
N TYR A 57 0.84 -8.48 -8.66
CA TYR A 57 0.78 -9.62 -9.58
C TYR A 57 -0.52 -9.62 -10.40
N TYR A 58 -1.68 -9.50 -9.75
CA TYR A 58 -2.97 -9.45 -10.43
C TYR A 58 -3.06 -8.24 -11.39
N ARG A 59 -2.62 -7.06 -10.96
CA ARG A 59 -2.60 -5.86 -11.82
C ARG A 59 -1.71 -6.04 -13.06
N THR A 60 -0.58 -6.69 -12.92
CA THR A 60 0.35 -6.91 -14.04
C THR A 60 -0.15 -8.01 -14.98
N LYS A 61 -0.54 -9.15 -14.44
CA LYS A 61 -0.90 -10.33 -15.24
C LYS A 61 -2.28 -10.22 -15.90
N ILE A 62 -3.26 -9.68 -15.19
CA ILE A 62 -4.65 -9.57 -15.67
C ILE A 62 -4.94 -8.17 -16.17
N GLY A 63 -4.51 -7.15 -15.42
CA GLY A 63 -4.79 -5.74 -15.76
C GLY A 63 -3.86 -5.14 -16.79
N GLY A 64 -2.74 -5.78 -17.15
CA GLY A 64 -1.75 -5.21 -18.07
C GLY A 64 -1.03 -3.94 -17.54
N GLY A 65 -1.27 -3.59 -16.27
CA GLY A 65 -0.66 -2.45 -15.59
C GLY A 65 0.75 -2.70 -15.08
N GLY A 66 1.28 -1.75 -14.29
CA GLY A 66 2.54 -1.94 -13.57
C GLY A 66 2.35 -2.65 -12.23
N PRO A 67 3.42 -3.26 -11.68
CA PRO A 67 3.37 -3.91 -10.37
C PRO A 67 3.26 -2.93 -9.20
N GLY A 68 3.47 -1.65 -9.45
CA GLY A 68 3.37 -0.57 -8.46
C GLY A 68 2.15 0.33 -8.69
N LEU A 69 2.02 1.34 -7.84
CA LEU A 69 0.89 2.29 -7.87
C LEU A 69 0.98 3.34 -8.98
N ASP A 70 2.15 3.47 -9.64
CA ASP A 70 2.44 4.60 -10.55
C ASP A 70 1.98 4.38 -11.99
N LYS A 71 1.67 3.13 -12.37
CA LYS A 71 1.17 2.77 -13.70
C LYS A 71 -0.24 2.20 -13.59
N PRO A 72 -1.26 2.86 -14.18
CA PRO A 72 -2.63 2.35 -14.17
C PRO A 72 -2.73 1.01 -14.92
N PRO A 73 -3.76 0.20 -14.63
CA PRO A 73 -4.06 -1.00 -15.41
C PRO A 73 -4.68 -0.62 -16.75
N ASN A 74 -4.50 -1.47 -17.76
CA ASN A 74 -5.18 -1.37 -19.05
C ASN A 74 -6.58 -2.02 -19.03
N LEU A 75 -6.85 -2.87 -18.05
CA LEU A 75 -8.13 -3.56 -17.82
C LEU A 75 -8.49 -3.51 -16.33
N ILE A 76 -9.77 -3.46 -16.02
CA ILE A 76 -10.25 -3.53 -14.64
C ILE A 76 -10.04 -4.95 -14.10
N VAL A 77 -9.24 -5.07 -13.05
CA VAL A 77 -9.04 -6.36 -12.36
C VAL A 77 -10.18 -6.56 -11.36
N LYS A 78 -11.01 -7.58 -11.60
CA LYS A 78 -12.16 -7.93 -10.74
C LYS A 78 -12.00 -9.28 -10.02
N THR A 79 -10.81 -9.92 -10.13
CA THR A 79 -10.55 -11.28 -9.63
C THR A 79 -9.53 -11.28 -8.50
N GLY A 80 -9.38 -12.44 -7.83
CA GLY A 80 -8.48 -12.58 -6.70
C GLY A 80 -8.86 -11.64 -5.56
N ILE A 81 -7.89 -10.95 -4.98
CA ILE A 81 -8.11 -10.01 -3.87
C ILE A 81 -8.98 -8.81 -4.27
N PHE A 82 -9.00 -8.43 -5.57
CA PHE A 82 -9.83 -7.36 -6.10
C PHE A 82 -11.33 -7.70 -6.15
N LYS A 83 -11.71 -8.96 -5.95
CA LYS A 83 -13.10 -9.37 -5.76
C LYS A 83 -13.68 -8.87 -4.43
N TYR A 84 -12.84 -8.65 -3.44
CA TYR A 84 -13.25 -8.32 -2.07
C TYR A 84 -13.05 -6.85 -1.72
N LEU A 85 -12.03 -6.20 -2.29
CA LEU A 85 -11.74 -4.78 -2.06
C LEU A 85 -11.05 -4.15 -3.28
N ARG A 86 -11.38 -2.88 -3.56
CA ARG A 86 -10.90 -2.20 -4.76
C ARG A 86 -9.43 -1.75 -4.66
N ASN A 87 -8.93 -1.49 -3.46
CA ASN A 87 -7.63 -0.89 -3.24
C ASN A 87 -6.68 -1.74 -2.37
N PRO A 88 -6.49 -3.04 -2.71
CA PRO A 88 -5.71 -3.96 -1.87
C PRO A 88 -4.23 -3.57 -1.76
N MET A 89 -3.67 -2.91 -2.77
CA MET A 89 -2.27 -2.45 -2.72
C MET A 89 -2.05 -1.37 -1.66
N TYR A 90 -2.96 -0.38 -1.58
CA TYR A 90 -2.89 0.69 -0.59
C TYR A 90 -3.12 0.14 0.83
N LEU A 91 -4.10 -0.76 0.98
CA LEU A 91 -4.35 -1.42 2.25
C LEU A 91 -3.14 -2.23 2.71
N GLY A 92 -2.44 -2.92 1.80
CA GLY A 92 -1.20 -3.62 2.12
C GLY A 92 -0.12 -2.72 2.72
N HIS A 93 0.03 -1.48 2.21
CA HIS A 93 0.95 -0.50 2.81
C HIS A 93 0.50 -0.08 4.22
N LEU A 94 -0.81 0.18 4.42
CA LEU A 94 -1.32 0.56 5.74
C LEU A 94 -1.14 -0.54 6.78
N ILE A 95 -1.42 -1.79 6.42
CA ILE A 95 -1.19 -2.95 7.28
C ILE A 95 0.31 -3.08 7.62
N PHE A 96 1.17 -2.87 6.64
CA PHE A 96 2.62 -2.89 6.85
C PHE A 96 3.06 -1.79 7.84
N TYR A 97 2.52 -0.57 7.74
CA TYR A 97 2.82 0.52 8.68
C TYR A 97 2.33 0.21 10.10
N ILE A 98 1.16 -0.41 10.25
CA ILE A 98 0.69 -0.92 11.54
C ILE A 98 1.68 -1.95 12.09
N GLY A 99 2.17 -2.85 11.25
CA GLY A 99 3.21 -3.80 11.62
C GLY A 99 4.49 -3.13 12.12
N LEU A 100 4.94 -2.05 11.46
CA LEU A 100 6.11 -1.27 11.90
C LEU A 100 5.88 -0.61 13.27
N ILE A 101 4.68 -0.05 13.52
CA ILE A 101 4.32 0.54 14.81
C ILE A 101 4.40 -0.50 15.91
N ILE A 102 3.74 -1.65 15.72
CA ILE A 102 3.68 -2.72 16.73
C ILE A 102 5.07 -3.33 16.96
N THR A 103 5.82 -3.60 15.89
CA THR A 103 7.13 -4.26 15.98
C THR A 103 8.17 -3.39 16.68
N PHE A 104 8.20 -2.10 16.36
CA PHE A 104 9.30 -1.21 16.76
C PHE A 104 8.89 -0.17 17.81
N ASN A 105 7.60 -0.07 18.17
CA ASN A 105 7.07 0.95 19.09
C ASN A 105 7.61 2.36 18.75
N SER A 106 7.65 2.69 17.46
CA SER A 106 8.32 3.85 16.89
C SER A 106 7.37 5.01 16.68
N ILE A 107 7.74 6.19 17.16
CA ILE A 107 6.99 7.44 16.92
C ILE A 107 7.05 7.82 15.44
N ILE A 108 8.18 7.55 14.77
CA ILE A 108 8.32 7.82 13.33
C ILE A 108 7.33 6.94 12.55
N SER A 109 7.19 5.65 12.90
CA SER A 109 6.24 4.78 12.19
C SER A 109 4.80 5.21 12.40
N PHE A 110 4.44 5.70 13.58
CA PHE A 110 3.12 6.28 13.85
C PHE A 110 2.87 7.55 13.00
N ALA A 111 3.84 8.45 12.94
CA ALA A 111 3.75 9.66 12.10
C ALA A 111 3.62 9.31 10.61
N ILE A 112 4.36 8.28 10.13
CA ILE A 112 4.24 7.77 8.76
C ILE A 112 2.81 7.30 8.48
N LEU A 113 2.21 6.51 9.38
CA LEU A 113 0.84 6.04 9.21
C LEU A 113 -0.15 7.20 9.16
N LEU A 114 -0.08 8.14 10.11
CA LEU A 114 -0.97 9.31 10.16
C LEU A 114 -0.88 10.17 8.88
N PHE A 115 0.31 10.34 8.33
CA PHE A 115 0.49 11.07 7.07
C PHE A 115 -0.09 10.30 5.87
N HIS A 116 0.11 8.98 5.83
CA HIS A 116 -0.30 8.17 4.67
C HIS A 116 -1.80 7.87 4.63
N LEU A 117 -2.51 7.87 5.74
CA LEU A 117 -3.96 7.66 5.76
C LEU A 117 -4.71 8.68 4.87
N PRO A 118 -4.63 10.00 5.10
CA PRO A 118 -5.30 10.98 4.26
C PRO A 118 -4.70 11.03 2.84
N TRP A 119 -3.39 10.82 2.72
CA TRP A 119 -2.73 10.86 1.43
C TRP A 119 -3.16 9.69 0.52
N PHE A 120 -3.30 8.47 1.06
CA PHE A 120 -3.82 7.33 0.31
C PHE A 120 -5.31 7.50 -0.02
N GLU A 121 -6.13 8.02 0.90
CA GLU A 121 -7.54 8.30 0.60
C GLU A 121 -7.68 9.29 -0.56
N PHE A 122 -6.92 10.40 -0.53
CA PHE A 122 -6.90 11.37 -1.63
C PHE A 122 -6.45 10.72 -2.94
N ARG A 123 -5.39 9.92 -2.91
CA ARG A 123 -4.85 9.25 -4.09
C ARG A 123 -5.81 8.22 -4.67
N VAL A 124 -6.43 7.42 -3.82
CA VAL A 124 -7.44 6.42 -4.22
C VAL A 124 -8.63 7.10 -4.89
N ARG A 125 -9.15 8.18 -4.30
CA ARG A 125 -10.27 8.92 -4.91
C ARG A 125 -9.92 9.43 -6.31
N ARG A 126 -8.72 9.98 -6.48
CA ARG A 126 -8.23 10.44 -7.78
C ARG A 126 -8.08 9.28 -8.78
N ASP A 127 -7.52 8.16 -8.33
CA ASP A 127 -7.32 6.98 -9.17
C ASP A 127 -8.68 6.37 -9.58
N GLU A 128 -9.68 6.33 -8.67
CA GLU A 128 -11.05 5.90 -8.97
C GLU A 128 -11.74 6.82 -10.01
N VAL A 129 -11.58 8.13 -9.91
CA VAL A 129 -12.10 9.08 -10.91
C VAL A 129 -11.46 8.85 -12.29
N ASN A 130 -10.17 8.59 -12.33
CA ASN A 130 -9.49 8.31 -13.60
C ASN A 130 -9.95 6.98 -14.22
N LEU A 131 -10.13 5.93 -13.39
CA LEU A 131 -10.65 4.64 -13.85
C LEU A 131 -12.10 4.75 -14.33
N GLU A 132 -12.92 5.58 -13.67
CA GLU A 132 -14.30 5.84 -14.09
C GLU A 132 -14.36 6.57 -15.44
N LYS A 133 -13.45 7.53 -15.68
CA LYS A 133 -13.34 8.21 -16.97
C LYS A 133 -12.85 7.27 -18.09
N GLU A 134 -11.95 6.35 -17.77
CA GLU A 134 -11.34 5.44 -18.74
C GLU A 134 -12.26 4.27 -19.10
N PHE A 135 -12.95 3.70 -18.10
CA PHE A 135 -13.72 2.46 -18.26
C PHE A 135 -15.26 2.65 -18.16
N GLY A 136 -15.75 3.86 -17.88
CA GLY A 136 -17.15 4.21 -17.87
C GLY A 136 -18.00 3.31 -16.96
N SER A 137 -19.15 2.86 -17.50
CA SER A 137 -20.14 2.03 -16.79
C SER A 137 -19.54 0.75 -16.19
N THR A 138 -18.56 0.14 -16.87
CA THR A 138 -17.90 -1.10 -16.40
C THR A 138 -17.19 -0.90 -15.06
N TYR A 139 -16.59 0.28 -14.85
CA TYR A 139 -15.97 0.61 -13.55
C TYR A 139 -17.02 0.99 -12.51
N VAL A 140 -18.07 1.69 -12.89
CA VAL A 140 -19.17 2.06 -11.98
C VAL A 140 -19.87 0.82 -11.42
N GLU A 141 -20.15 -0.19 -12.24
CA GLU A 141 -20.68 -1.48 -11.78
C GLU A 141 -19.76 -2.16 -10.77
N TYR A 142 -18.47 -2.21 -11.07
CA TYR A 142 -17.46 -2.76 -10.15
C TYR A 142 -17.40 -1.97 -8.84
N LYS A 143 -17.43 -0.62 -8.91
CA LYS A 143 -17.42 0.28 -7.76
C LYS A 143 -18.63 0.06 -6.84
N ASN A 144 -19.79 -0.26 -7.40
CA ASN A 144 -21.03 -0.53 -6.66
C ASN A 144 -21.01 -1.92 -5.99
N SER A 145 -20.34 -2.90 -6.61
CA SER A 145 -20.29 -4.30 -6.12
C SER A 145 -19.20 -4.56 -5.11
N VAL A 146 -18.10 -3.80 -5.12
CA VAL A 146 -16.91 -4.05 -4.28
C VAL A 146 -16.57 -2.82 -3.45
N LYS A 147 -16.25 -3.00 -2.18
CA LYS A 147 -15.94 -1.91 -1.26
C LYS A 147 -14.51 -1.37 -1.43
N ARG A 148 -14.28 -0.15 -0.92
CA ARG A 148 -13.00 0.56 -1.13
C ARG A 148 -11.87 0.01 -0.28
N TRP A 149 -12.06 -0.09 1.04
CA TRP A 149 -11.03 -0.38 2.03
C TRP A 149 -11.27 -1.64 2.84
N ILE A 150 -12.49 -1.85 3.30
CA ILE A 150 -12.85 -2.97 4.17
C ILE A 150 -13.87 -3.82 3.45
N PRO A 151 -13.61 -5.13 3.23
CA PRO A 151 -14.55 -6.02 2.58
C PRO A 151 -15.93 -5.94 3.25
N PHE A 152 -16.96 -5.84 2.45
CA PHE A 152 -18.38 -5.81 2.84
C PHE A 152 -18.85 -4.56 3.60
N ILE A 153 -17.96 -3.69 4.10
CA ILE A 153 -18.33 -2.55 4.96
C ILE A 153 -18.10 -1.22 4.22
N TYR A 154 -16.86 -0.89 3.87
CA TYR A 154 -16.48 0.43 3.34
C TYR A 154 -15.43 0.34 2.24
#